data_9c2ae3523ede490cf23753aeef569251
#
_entry.id   9c2ae3523ede490cf23753aeef569251
#
_cell.length_a   1.000
_cell.length_b   1.000
_cell.length_c   1.000
_cell.angle_alpha   90.00
_cell.angle_beta   90.00
_cell.angle_gamma   90.00
#
_symmetry.space_group_name_H-M   'P 1'
#
loop_
_entity.id
_entity.type
_entity.pdbx_description
1 polymer ?
#
loop_
_entity_poly.entity_id
_entity_poly.type
_entity_poly.pdbx_seq_one_letter_code
_entity_poly.pdbx_strand_id
1 'polypeptide(L)'
;MIWKNRILKFIIFINLFFSGGIYGKDKFFFNHPVGINDRISSRFTKKPISGIVYRLFKNQNLQPKLVGELSSSIKTGLWTGWWDNGKPKYHGEFINGIKSGLWREWDYSGQLRFESVYIDGGLKQIKNCMTEMCDSTISIKHVKIKF
;
A
#
# COMPACT_ATOMS: atom_id res chain seq x y z
N MET A 1 19.40 -34.53 24.65
CA MET A 1 20.11 -33.45 23.96
C MET A 1 19.14 -32.80 22.99
N ILE A 2 18.49 -31.72 23.40
CA ILE A 2 17.33 -31.11 22.74
C ILE A 2 17.84 -29.91 21.95
N TRP A 3 17.88 -30.02 20.63
CA TRP A 3 18.15 -28.88 19.75
C TRP A 3 16.87 -28.08 19.55
N LYS A 4 16.81 -26.94 20.19
CA LYS A 4 15.76 -25.93 19.96
C LYS A 4 15.95 -25.32 18.58
N ASN A 5 15.04 -25.61 17.70
CA ASN A 5 14.86 -24.90 16.42
C ASN A 5 14.52 -23.43 16.70
N ARG A 6 15.51 -22.58 16.68
CA ARG A 6 15.34 -21.13 16.55
C ARG A 6 15.06 -20.86 15.06
N ILE A 7 13.80 -20.65 14.75
CA ILE A 7 13.38 -20.10 13.45
C ILE A 7 14.04 -18.72 13.34
N LEU A 8 15.14 -18.68 12.63
CA LEU A 8 15.86 -17.47 12.28
C LEU A 8 14.96 -16.69 11.32
N LYS A 9 14.36 -15.60 11.81
CA LYS A 9 13.68 -14.64 10.96
C LYS A 9 14.72 -13.98 10.08
N PHE A 10 14.94 -14.53 8.89
CA PHE A 10 15.76 -13.90 7.87
C PHE A 10 15.06 -12.63 7.37
N ILE A 11 15.40 -11.52 7.99
CA ILE A 11 15.29 -10.22 7.36
C ILE A 11 16.52 -10.14 6.47
N ILE A 12 16.36 -10.45 5.17
CA ILE A 12 17.43 -10.30 4.20
C ILE A 12 17.62 -8.80 3.95
N PHE A 13 18.51 -8.18 4.73
CA PHE A 13 19.15 -6.95 4.33
C PHE A 13 20.29 -7.32 3.38
N ILE A 14 20.01 -7.25 2.08
CA ILE A 14 21.11 -7.20 1.11
C ILE A 14 21.60 -5.76 1.07
N ASN A 15 22.53 -5.45 1.96
CA ASN A 15 23.41 -4.32 1.78
C ASN A 15 24.45 -4.71 0.73
N LEU A 16 24.13 -4.52 -0.53
CA LEU A 16 25.14 -4.48 -1.58
C LEU A 16 25.71 -3.08 -1.64
N PHE A 17 26.82 -2.87 -0.96
CA PHE A 17 27.75 -1.81 -1.28
C PHE A 17 28.31 -2.10 -2.69
N PHE A 18 27.71 -1.52 -3.69
CA PHE A 18 28.33 -1.39 -4.99
C PHE A 18 28.53 0.10 -5.27
N SER A 19 29.77 0.54 -5.10
CA SER A 19 30.25 1.80 -5.66
C SER A 19 30.28 1.65 -7.17
N GLY A 20 29.45 2.41 -7.87
CA GLY A 20 29.54 2.55 -9.34
C GLY A 20 28.24 2.24 -10.07
N GLY A 21 27.39 3.25 -10.20
CA GLY A 21 26.52 3.54 -11.33
C GLY A 21 25.67 2.42 -11.92
N ILE A 22 24.45 2.33 -11.47
CA ILE A 22 23.20 2.27 -12.26
C ILE A 22 22.09 2.40 -11.21
N TYR A 23 21.32 3.46 -11.29
CA TYR A 23 20.35 3.89 -10.27
C TYR A 23 19.13 2.96 -10.22
N GLY A 24 19.24 1.85 -9.47
CA GLY A 24 18.07 1.10 -9.04
C GLY A 24 17.49 1.71 -7.77
N LYS A 25 16.19 2.01 -7.75
CA LYS A 25 15.51 2.42 -6.51
C LYS A 25 15.61 1.30 -5.48
N ASP A 26 15.80 1.64 -4.21
CA ASP A 26 15.78 0.67 -3.12
C ASP A 26 14.47 -0.10 -3.10
N LYS A 27 14.51 -1.37 -2.71
CA LYS A 27 13.34 -2.25 -2.64
C LYS A 27 13.10 -2.66 -1.20
N PHE A 28 11.86 -2.46 -0.74
CA PHE A 28 11.42 -2.79 0.61
C PHE A 28 10.35 -3.87 0.57
N PHE A 29 10.51 -4.91 1.38
CA PHE A 29 9.61 -6.05 1.42
C PHE A 29 8.93 -6.16 2.78
N PHE A 30 7.61 -6.23 2.80
CA PHE A 30 6.80 -6.35 4.01
C PHE A 30 5.97 -7.63 3.97
N ASN A 31 5.94 -8.37 5.07
CA ASN A 31 5.15 -9.59 5.24
C ASN A 31 3.77 -9.33 5.88
N HIS A 32 3.41 -8.08 6.10
CA HIS A 32 2.11 -7.65 6.62
C HIS A 32 1.50 -6.59 5.69
N PRO A 33 0.17 -6.39 5.74
CA PRO A 33 -0.46 -5.31 4.99
C PRO A 33 0.13 -3.96 5.37
N VAL A 34 0.50 -3.19 4.37
CA VAL A 34 0.85 -1.77 4.57
C VAL A 34 -0.46 -0.99 4.50
N GLY A 35 -0.87 -0.41 5.60
CA GLY A 35 -2.10 0.36 5.68
C GLY A 35 -2.01 1.69 4.93
N ILE A 36 -3.18 2.26 4.62
CA ILE A 36 -3.26 3.55 3.92
C ILE A 36 -2.60 4.65 4.74
N ASN A 37 -2.74 4.61 6.07
CA ASN A 37 -2.25 5.64 6.99
C ASN A 37 -0.92 5.29 7.66
N ASP A 38 -0.31 4.15 7.31
CA ASP A 38 0.93 3.73 7.95
C ASP A 38 2.09 4.64 7.58
N ARG A 39 2.81 5.11 8.58
CA ARG A 39 4.14 5.69 8.40
C ARG A 39 5.14 4.56 8.23
N ILE A 40 5.83 4.56 7.11
CA ILE A 40 6.85 3.57 6.80
C ILE A 40 8.21 4.21 7.00
N SER A 41 8.92 3.73 8.00
CA SER A 41 10.31 4.17 8.28
C SER A 41 11.19 2.96 8.51
N SER A 42 12.51 3.13 8.44
CA SER A 42 13.44 2.09 8.85
C SER A 42 13.28 1.80 10.35
N ARG A 43 12.96 0.56 10.70
CA ARG A 43 12.85 0.12 12.11
C ARG A 43 14.13 0.33 12.90
N PHE A 44 15.27 0.26 12.25
CA PHE A 44 16.59 0.28 12.92
C PHE A 44 17.16 1.68 13.03
N THR A 45 16.99 2.50 12.02
CA THR A 45 17.62 3.82 11.96
C THR A 45 16.65 4.96 12.26
N LYS A 46 15.35 4.71 12.21
CA LYS A 46 14.28 5.72 12.23
C LYS A 46 14.45 6.80 11.15
N LYS A 47 15.34 6.56 10.19
CA LYS A 47 15.57 7.48 9.07
C LYS A 47 14.48 7.31 8.02
N PRO A 48 14.12 8.39 7.33
CA PRO A 48 13.25 8.30 6.16
C PRO A 48 13.81 7.35 5.13
N ILE A 49 12.92 6.61 4.45
CA ILE A 49 13.27 5.70 3.37
C ILE A 49 12.65 6.16 2.06
N SER A 50 13.36 5.92 0.96
CA SER A 50 12.88 6.19 -0.39
C SER A 50 13.10 4.96 -1.26
N GLY A 51 12.08 4.53 -1.99
CA GLY A 51 12.18 3.35 -2.85
C GLY A 51 10.85 2.64 -3.07
N ILE A 52 10.92 1.45 -3.65
CA ILE A 52 9.76 0.67 -4.07
C ILE A 52 9.37 -0.30 -2.97
N VAL A 53 8.09 -0.35 -2.65
CA VAL A 53 7.50 -1.20 -1.60
C VAL A 53 6.82 -2.40 -2.23
N TYR A 54 7.15 -3.59 -1.71
CA TYR A 54 6.54 -4.86 -2.09
C TYR A 54 5.90 -5.54 -0.87
N ARG A 55 4.82 -6.27 -1.11
CA ARG A 55 4.22 -7.18 -0.14
C ARG A 55 4.66 -8.60 -0.38
N LEU A 56 5.14 -9.26 0.67
CA LEU A 56 5.32 -10.70 0.77
C LEU A 56 4.05 -11.34 1.34
N PHE A 57 3.70 -12.52 0.85
CA PHE A 57 2.56 -13.29 1.36
C PHE A 57 3.05 -14.48 2.18
N LYS A 58 2.25 -14.90 3.16
CA LYS A 58 2.52 -16.11 3.94
C LYS A 58 2.42 -17.37 3.08
N ASN A 59 1.55 -17.35 2.09
CA ASN A 59 1.46 -18.41 1.10
C ASN A 59 2.67 -18.29 0.14
N GLN A 60 3.55 -19.28 0.19
CA GLN A 60 4.78 -19.31 -0.61
C GLN A 60 4.54 -19.39 -2.12
N ASN A 61 3.34 -19.77 -2.56
CA ASN A 61 2.95 -19.80 -3.98
C ASN A 61 2.61 -18.40 -4.53
N LEU A 62 2.46 -17.39 -3.67
CA LEU A 62 2.20 -16.03 -4.10
C LEU A 62 3.51 -15.26 -4.21
N GLN A 63 3.81 -14.79 -5.42
CA GLN A 63 4.96 -13.93 -5.67
C GLN A 63 4.78 -12.56 -4.99
N PRO A 64 5.89 -11.89 -4.62
CA PRO A 64 5.84 -10.54 -4.09
C PRO A 64 5.08 -9.60 -5.04
N LYS A 65 4.17 -8.81 -4.50
CA LYS A 65 3.38 -7.85 -5.29
C LYS A 65 3.79 -6.43 -4.98
N LEU A 66 3.87 -5.62 -6.02
CA LEU A 66 4.12 -4.18 -5.91
C LEU A 66 3.02 -3.52 -5.08
N VAL A 67 3.40 -2.72 -4.10
CA VAL A 67 2.49 -1.92 -3.28
C VAL A 67 2.52 -0.46 -3.74
N GLY A 68 3.70 0.13 -3.90
CA GLY A 68 3.84 1.53 -4.29
C GLY A 68 5.26 2.04 -4.10
N GLU A 69 5.41 3.35 -4.08
CA GLU A 69 6.70 4.02 -3.93
C GLU A 69 6.69 4.99 -2.75
N LEU A 70 7.83 5.08 -2.06
CA LEU A 70 8.08 6.05 -1.01
C LEU A 70 9.12 7.06 -1.46
N SER A 71 8.90 8.33 -1.12
CA SER A 71 9.88 9.39 -1.16
C SER A 71 9.99 9.98 0.25
N SER A 72 11.15 9.84 0.88
CA SER A 72 11.39 10.27 2.28
C SER A 72 10.30 9.78 3.25
N SER A 73 9.91 8.51 3.16
CA SER A 73 8.82 7.88 3.92
C SER A 73 7.40 8.41 3.62
N ILE A 74 7.25 9.22 2.59
CA ILE A 74 5.98 9.77 2.12
C ILE A 74 5.53 8.94 0.92
N LYS A 75 4.27 8.49 0.93
CA LYS A 75 3.67 7.76 -0.19
C LYS A 75 3.54 8.67 -1.41
N THR A 76 3.96 8.17 -2.57
CA THR A 76 3.88 8.90 -3.84
C THR A 76 3.49 7.96 -4.98
N GLY A 77 2.82 8.50 -6.00
CA GLY A 77 2.36 7.75 -7.16
C GLY A 77 1.28 6.71 -6.84
N LEU A 78 1.17 5.71 -7.69
CA LEU A 78 0.15 4.67 -7.57
C LEU A 78 0.46 3.69 -6.44
N TRP A 79 -0.56 3.39 -5.65
CA TRP A 79 -0.51 2.45 -4.53
C TRP A 79 -1.59 1.40 -4.63
N THR A 80 -1.21 0.15 -4.38
CA THR A 80 -2.11 -1.00 -4.34
C THR A 80 -1.98 -1.72 -3.00
N GLY A 81 -3.04 -1.75 -2.23
CA GLY A 81 -3.15 -2.65 -1.08
C GLY A 81 -3.64 -4.02 -1.53
N TRP A 82 -3.23 -5.06 -0.83
CA TRP A 82 -3.53 -6.43 -1.19
C TRP A 82 -4.14 -7.18 0.00
N TRP A 83 -5.13 -8.02 -0.24
CA TRP A 83 -5.62 -9.01 0.70
C TRP A 83 -4.60 -10.16 0.87
N ASP A 84 -4.73 -10.96 1.93
CA ASP A 84 -3.85 -12.11 2.17
C ASP A 84 -3.98 -13.21 1.11
N ASN A 85 -5.11 -13.25 0.40
CA ASN A 85 -5.33 -14.14 -0.74
C ASN A 85 -4.72 -13.63 -2.05
N GLY A 86 -3.98 -12.51 -2.02
CA GLY A 86 -3.34 -11.92 -3.17
C GLY A 86 -4.26 -11.10 -4.09
N LYS A 87 -5.54 -10.94 -3.76
CA LYS A 87 -6.44 -10.04 -4.50
C LYS A 87 -6.24 -8.59 -4.07
N PRO A 88 -6.49 -7.61 -4.95
CA PRO A 88 -6.40 -6.20 -4.59
C PRO A 88 -7.40 -5.88 -3.47
N LYS A 89 -7.00 -4.99 -2.57
CA LYS A 89 -7.85 -4.43 -1.51
C LYS A 89 -8.23 -2.99 -1.82
N TYR A 90 -7.27 -2.20 -2.26
CA TYR A 90 -7.47 -0.84 -2.73
C TYR A 90 -6.44 -0.49 -3.80
N HIS A 91 -6.78 0.48 -4.65
CA HIS A 91 -5.88 1.07 -5.64
C HIS A 91 -6.19 2.55 -5.79
N GLY A 92 -5.15 3.37 -5.85
CA GLY A 92 -5.29 4.80 -6.04
C GLY A 92 -3.95 5.51 -5.99
N GLU A 93 -3.97 6.81 -6.16
CA GLU A 93 -2.78 7.64 -6.22
C GLU A 93 -2.57 8.45 -4.94
N PHE A 94 -1.31 8.58 -4.52
CA PHE A 94 -0.87 9.54 -3.53
C PHE A 94 0.00 10.62 -4.18
N ILE A 95 -0.30 11.86 -3.87
CA ILE A 95 0.55 13.02 -4.15
C ILE A 95 1.00 13.57 -2.80
N ASN A 96 2.31 13.50 -2.52
CA ASN A 96 2.90 13.95 -1.25
C ASN A 96 2.20 13.36 -0.01
N GLY A 97 1.85 12.08 -0.05
CA GLY A 97 1.19 11.37 1.05
C GLY A 97 -0.32 11.60 1.16
N ILE A 98 -0.90 12.39 0.27
CA ILE A 98 -2.31 12.77 0.25
C ILE A 98 -3.02 12.00 -0.87
N LYS A 99 -4.18 11.42 -0.57
CA LYS A 99 -5.01 10.74 -1.59
C LYS A 99 -5.43 11.73 -2.68
N SER A 100 -5.27 11.33 -3.95
CA SER A 100 -5.63 12.12 -5.11
C SER A 100 -6.32 11.26 -6.17
N GLY A 101 -7.20 11.87 -6.96
CA GLY A 101 -7.85 11.22 -8.08
C GLY A 101 -8.79 10.08 -7.69
N LEU A 102 -8.90 9.10 -8.58
CA LEU A 102 -9.83 7.97 -8.45
C LEU A 102 -9.22 6.88 -7.57
N TRP A 103 -9.98 6.47 -6.57
CA TRP A 103 -9.67 5.35 -5.67
C TRP A 103 -10.70 4.26 -5.84
N ARG A 104 -10.24 3.00 -5.87
CA ARG A 104 -11.07 1.79 -5.93
C ARG A 104 -10.78 0.91 -4.74
N GLU A 105 -11.83 0.31 -4.17
CA GLU A 105 -11.72 -0.61 -3.05
C GLU A 105 -12.52 -1.88 -3.35
N TRP A 106 -11.90 -3.04 -3.10
CA TRP A 106 -12.48 -4.36 -3.31
C TRP A 106 -12.59 -5.12 -1.99
N ASP A 107 -13.56 -5.98 -1.91
CA ASP A 107 -13.67 -6.92 -0.81
C ASP A 107 -12.69 -8.12 -0.96
N TYR A 108 -12.73 -9.00 0.03
CA TYR A 108 -11.89 -10.19 0.06
C TYR A 108 -12.17 -11.16 -1.09
N SER A 109 -13.41 -11.20 -1.60
CA SER A 109 -13.79 -11.99 -2.77
C SER A 109 -13.22 -11.42 -4.08
N GLY A 110 -12.79 -10.15 -4.08
CA GLY A 110 -12.30 -9.41 -5.24
C GLY A 110 -13.40 -8.66 -5.97
N GLN A 111 -14.58 -8.53 -5.38
CA GLN A 111 -15.66 -7.72 -5.93
C GLN A 111 -15.40 -6.24 -5.60
N LEU A 112 -15.55 -5.37 -6.60
CA LEU A 112 -15.46 -3.92 -6.41
C LEU A 112 -16.59 -3.45 -5.49
N ARG A 113 -16.20 -2.69 -4.44
CA ARG A 113 -17.14 -2.17 -3.45
C ARG A 113 -17.34 -0.69 -3.57
N PHE A 114 -16.25 0.05 -3.74
CA PHE A 114 -16.30 1.50 -3.80
C PHE A 114 -15.41 2.06 -4.89
N GLU A 115 -15.90 3.11 -5.56
CA GLU A 115 -15.11 4.06 -6.30
C GLU A 115 -15.26 5.44 -5.64
N SER A 116 -14.15 6.07 -5.34
CA SER A 116 -14.11 7.35 -4.63
C SER A 116 -13.20 8.32 -5.36
N VAL A 117 -13.58 9.59 -5.42
CA VAL A 117 -12.76 10.64 -6.01
C VAL A 117 -12.27 11.58 -4.92
N TYR A 118 -10.96 11.77 -4.86
CA TYR A 118 -10.30 12.68 -3.92
C TYR A 118 -9.68 13.85 -4.67
N ILE A 119 -9.84 15.07 -4.11
CA ILE A 119 -9.16 16.29 -4.55
C ILE A 119 -8.54 16.90 -3.30
N ASP A 120 -7.22 17.12 -3.32
CA ASP A 120 -6.43 17.66 -2.19
C ASP A 120 -6.70 16.90 -0.87
N GLY A 121 -6.79 15.58 -0.93
CA GLY A 121 -7.08 14.72 0.21
C GLY A 121 -8.53 14.69 0.66
N GLY A 122 -9.37 15.61 0.17
CA GLY A 122 -10.80 15.65 0.47
C GLY A 122 -11.60 14.71 -0.41
N LEU A 123 -12.44 13.86 0.20
CA LEU A 123 -13.39 13.02 -0.53
C LEU A 123 -14.45 13.91 -1.20
N LYS A 124 -14.57 13.86 -2.52
CA LYS A 124 -15.53 14.65 -3.30
C LYS A 124 -16.70 13.83 -3.77
N GLN A 125 -16.46 12.56 -4.07
CA GLN A 125 -17.46 11.67 -4.62
C GLN A 125 -17.17 10.25 -4.14
N ILE A 126 -18.23 9.50 -3.85
CA ILE A 126 -18.17 8.07 -3.58
C ILE A 126 -19.30 7.37 -4.31
N LYS A 127 -18.98 6.23 -4.91
CA LYS A 127 -19.88 5.33 -5.61
C LYS A 127 -19.87 4.00 -4.89
N ASN A 128 -21.03 3.50 -4.51
CA ASN A 128 -21.17 2.15 -3.96
C ASN A 128 -21.45 1.17 -5.09
N CYS A 129 -20.64 0.13 -5.19
CA CYS A 129 -20.71 -0.88 -6.26
C CYS A 129 -21.21 -2.24 -5.73
N MET A 130 -22.03 -2.26 -4.69
CA MET A 130 -22.57 -3.51 -4.10
C MET A 130 -23.65 -4.17 -4.96
N THR A 131 -24.27 -3.46 -5.86
CA THR A 131 -25.26 -3.97 -6.83
C THR A 131 -24.63 -4.09 -8.20
N GLU A 132 -25.23 -4.88 -9.10
CA GLU A 132 -24.68 -5.17 -10.44
C GLU A 132 -24.44 -3.93 -11.33
N MET A 133 -24.96 -2.78 -10.91
CA MET A 133 -24.64 -1.48 -11.49
C MET A 133 -24.08 -0.57 -10.39
N CYS A 134 -22.90 -0.01 -10.61
CA CYS A 134 -22.34 1.07 -9.78
C CYS A 134 -23.18 2.35 -9.94
N ASP A 135 -24.42 2.36 -9.46
CA ASP A 135 -25.43 3.30 -9.95
C ASP A 135 -25.81 4.44 -9.00
N SER A 136 -25.24 4.53 -7.82
CA SER A 136 -25.51 5.68 -6.95
C SER A 136 -24.25 6.50 -6.72
N THR A 137 -24.12 7.57 -7.48
CA THR A 137 -23.10 8.59 -7.22
C THR A 137 -23.59 9.49 -6.08
N ILE A 138 -23.04 9.29 -4.87
CA ILE A 138 -23.25 10.21 -3.76
C ILE A 138 -22.23 11.34 -3.93
N SER A 139 -22.67 12.48 -4.46
CA SER A 139 -21.85 13.69 -4.47
C SER A 139 -21.84 14.29 -3.06
N ILE A 140 -20.70 14.25 -2.39
CA ILE A 140 -20.55 14.85 -1.07
C ILE A 140 -20.31 16.36 -1.25
N LYS A 141 -21.40 17.10 -1.43
CA LYS A 141 -21.37 18.56 -1.27
C LYS A 141 -21.39 18.86 0.23
N HIS A 142 -20.27 19.31 0.76
CA HIS A 142 -20.12 19.86 2.11
C HIS A 142 -20.48 18.92 3.28
N VAL A 143 -19.64 17.92 3.56
CA VAL A 143 -19.61 17.36 4.91
C VAL A 143 -18.82 18.35 5.78
N LYS A 144 -19.52 19.21 6.53
CA LYS A 144 -18.92 19.91 7.67
C LYS A 144 -18.62 18.87 8.75
N ILE A 145 -17.37 18.44 8.83
CA ILE A 145 -16.90 17.67 9.99
C ILE A 145 -16.80 18.68 11.13
N LYS A 146 -17.74 18.62 12.08
CA LYS A 146 -17.57 19.25 13.40
C LYS A 146 -16.59 18.38 14.17
N PHE A 147 -15.45 18.95 14.54
CA PHE A 147 -14.52 18.40 15.51
C PHE A 147 -15.12 18.53 16.91
#